data_23e3a63b07b6c52449c9594ceaedc754
#
_entry.id   23e3a63b07b6c52449c9594ceaedc754
#
_cell.length_a   1.000
_cell.length_b   1.000
_cell.length_c   1.000
_cell.angle_alpha   90.00
_cell.angle_beta   90.00
_cell.angle_gamma   90.00
#
_symmetry.space_group_name_H-M   'P 1'
#
loop_
_entity.id
_entity.type
_entity.pdbx_description
1 polymer ?
#
loop_
_entity_poly.entity_id
_entity_poly.type
_entity_poly.pdbx_seq_one_letter_code
_entity_poly.pdbx_strand_id
1 'polypeptide(L)'
;MPVGTKNQVIPGCGTHHVAIQTRDWEASLALYQDTLGMSKVAEFGSPERKIVLLDIGDGSHIELFAPPPETTGGDAAAPGEDQGIVKHVALATTDARRAIEHVRRAGYEVTIEPGDADLGGMPVTYAFFKGPNGEIIEFFQNR
;
A
#
# COMPACT_ATOMS: atom_id res chain seq x y z
N MET A 1 1.94 -4.78 -22.99
CA MET A 1 1.81 -5.15 -21.57
C MET A 1 2.33 -6.56 -21.36
N PRO A 2 3.10 -6.81 -20.32
CA PRO A 2 3.48 -8.18 -20.01
C PRO A 2 2.24 -9.00 -19.73
N VAL A 3 2.12 -10.13 -20.38
CA VAL A 3 1.00 -11.06 -20.18
C VAL A 3 1.41 -12.01 -19.05
N GLY A 4 0.87 -11.75 -17.85
CA GLY A 4 1.07 -12.63 -16.72
C GLY A 4 0.19 -13.87 -16.78
N THR A 5 0.60 -14.91 -16.10
CA THR A 5 -0.27 -16.05 -15.80
C THR A 5 -1.10 -15.76 -14.56
N LYS A 6 -2.30 -16.35 -14.46
CA LYS A 6 -3.11 -16.23 -13.25
C LYS A 6 -2.44 -16.95 -12.09
N ASN A 7 -2.39 -16.30 -10.92
CA ASN A 7 -1.94 -16.97 -9.71
C ASN A 7 -2.94 -18.07 -9.33
N GLN A 8 -2.45 -19.29 -9.16
CA GLN A 8 -3.30 -20.45 -8.87
C GLN A 8 -3.62 -20.60 -7.38
N VAL A 9 -2.92 -19.87 -6.50
CA VAL A 9 -3.06 -19.95 -5.04
C VAL A 9 -3.85 -18.77 -4.48
N ILE A 10 -3.51 -17.56 -4.91
CA ILE A 10 -4.19 -16.33 -4.46
C ILE A 10 -5.03 -15.78 -5.61
N PRO A 11 -6.37 -15.93 -5.56
CA PRO A 11 -7.24 -15.43 -6.61
C PRO A 11 -7.11 -13.92 -6.81
N GLY A 12 -6.93 -13.49 -8.06
CA GLY A 12 -6.82 -12.08 -8.42
C GLY A 12 -5.51 -11.40 -7.99
N CYS A 13 -4.50 -12.19 -7.60
CA CYS A 13 -3.22 -11.64 -7.16
C CYS A 13 -2.50 -10.88 -8.25
N GLY A 14 -2.07 -9.69 -7.92
CA GLY A 14 -1.27 -8.78 -8.76
C GLY A 14 -0.76 -7.63 -7.91
N THR A 15 0.05 -6.77 -8.49
CA THR A 15 0.47 -5.56 -7.81
C THR A 15 -0.69 -4.57 -7.76
N HIS A 16 -1.06 -4.09 -6.59
CA HIS A 16 -2.04 -3.01 -6.43
C HIS A 16 -1.35 -1.66 -6.35
N HIS A 17 -0.45 -1.49 -5.40
CA HIS A 17 0.31 -0.25 -5.25
C HIS A 17 1.67 -0.48 -4.59
N VAL A 18 2.56 0.50 -4.77
CA VAL A 18 3.79 0.66 -4.00
C VAL A 18 3.66 1.94 -3.17
N ALA A 19 3.90 1.85 -1.89
CA ALA A 19 3.79 2.98 -0.97
C ALA A 19 5.16 3.61 -0.73
N ILE A 20 5.24 4.93 -0.86
CA ILE A 20 6.47 5.72 -0.75
C ILE A 20 6.30 6.78 0.33
N GLN A 21 7.19 6.77 1.32
CA GLN A 21 7.30 7.88 2.27
C GLN A 21 8.05 9.02 1.59
N THR A 22 7.38 10.14 1.34
CA THR A 22 8.02 11.30 0.73
C THR A 22 8.80 12.11 1.76
N ARG A 23 9.79 12.85 1.28
CA ARG A 23 10.54 13.86 2.06
C ARG A 23 10.16 15.27 1.65
N ASP A 24 9.80 15.44 0.40
CA ASP A 24 9.32 16.71 -0.16
C ASP A 24 8.01 16.41 -0.91
N TRP A 25 6.91 16.85 -0.32
CA TRP A 25 5.56 16.56 -0.81
C TRP A 25 5.31 17.19 -2.18
N GLU A 26 5.59 18.49 -2.32
CA GLU A 26 5.32 19.21 -3.56
C GLU A 26 6.20 18.72 -4.71
N ALA A 27 7.48 18.46 -4.46
CA ALA A 27 8.37 17.89 -5.46
C ALA A 27 7.95 16.48 -5.87
N SER A 28 7.43 15.69 -4.95
CA SER A 28 6.92 14.34 -5.24
C SER A 28 5.67 14.39 -6.11
N LEU A 29 4.72 15.26 -5.81
CA LEU A 29 3.53 15.47 -6.64
C LEU A 29 3.91 15.97 -8.04
N ALA A 30 4.84 16.93 -8.13
CA ALA A 30 5.33 17.42 -9.40
C ALA A 30 5.96 16.32 -10.27
N LEU A 31 6.73 15.42 -9.67
CA LEU A 31 7.28 14.28 -10.39
C LEU A 31 6.17 13.31 -10.85
N TYR A 32 5.41 12.78 -9.92
CA TYR A 32 4.48 11.68 -10.21
C TYR A 32 3.28 12.13 -11.03
N GLN A 33 2.66 13.26 -10.69
CA GLN A 33 1.49 13.76 -11.41
C GLN A 33 1.87 14.56 -12.66
N ASP A 34 2.75 15.56 -12.55
CA ASP A 34 2.99 16.49 -13.65
C ASP A 34 3.98 15.91 -14.67
N THR A 35 5.12 15.37 -14.22
CA THR A 35 6.16 14.86 -15.12
C THR A 35 5.84 13.47 -15.63
N LEU A 36 5.39 12.55 -14.74
CA LEU A 36 5.08 11.16 -15.11
C LEU A 36 3.63 10.96 -15.53
N GLY A 37 2.76 11.95 -15.34
CA GLY A 37 1.39 11.94 -15.83
C GLY A 37 0.44 11.02 -15.07
N MET A 38 0.75 10.63 -13.83
CA MET A 38 -0.13 9.80 -13.03
C MET A 38 -1.36 10.57 -12.54
N SER A 39 -2.51 9.92 -12.53
CA SER A 39 -3.78 10.53 -12.14
C SER A 39 -4.11 10.25 -10.68
N LYS A 40 -4.46 11.29 -9.93
CA LYS A 40 -4.92 11.12 -8.55
C LYS A 40 -6.29 10.45 -8.55
N VAL A 41 -6.41 9.29 -7.87
CA VAL A 41 -7.66 8.54 -7.75
C VAL A 41 -8.25 8.59 -6.36
N ALA A 42 -7.43 8.87 -5.33
CA ALA A 42 -7.91 9.05 -3.96
C ALA A 42 -6.97 9.95 -3.17
N GLU A 43 -7.53 10.63 -2.18
CA GLU A 43 -6.80 11.38 -1.17
C GLU A 43 -7.44 11.09 0.19
N PHE A 44 -6.63 10.78 1.18
CA PHE A 44 -7.10 10.42 2.52
C PHE A 44 -6.03 10.73 3.57
N GLY A 45 -6.22 10.26 4.79
CA GLY A 45 -5.35 10.61 5.91
C GLY A 45 -5.90 11.81 6.70
N SER A 46 -5.01 12.56 7.31
CA SER A 46 -5.33 13.79 8.05
C SER A 46 -4.64 14.99 7.40
N PRO A 47 -4.99 16.25 7.80
CA PRO A 47 -4.27 17.42 7.30
C PRO A 47 -2.76 17.37 7.56
N GLU A 48 -2.33 16.70 8.65
CA GLU A 48 -0.94 16.56 9.04
C GLU A 48 -0.24 15.36 8.39
N ARG A 49 -1.04 14.40 7.92
CA ARG A 49 -0.54 13.14 7.30
C ARG A 49 -1.33 12.83 6.05
N LYS A 50 -1.18 13.65 5.04
CA LYS A 50 -1.83 13.45 3.75
C LYS A 50 -1.30 12.20 3.06
N ILE A 51 -2.20 11.46 2.43
CA ILE A 51 -1.88 10.31 1.61
C ILE A 51 -2.63 10.46 0.29
N VAL A 52 -1.95 10.26 -0.83
CA VAL A 52 -2.59 10.23 -2.14
C VAL A 52 -2.30 8.91 -2.83
N LEU A 53 -3.30 8.41 -3.54
CA LEU A 53 -3.17 7.25 -4.41
C LEU A 53 -3.22 7.72 -5.86
N LEU A 54 -2.18 7.39 -6.62
CA LEU A 54 -2.01 7.81 -8.02
C LEU A 54 -2.05 6.58 -8.91
N ASP A 55 -2.96 6.57 -9.89
CA ASP A 55 -2.98 5.54 -10.94
C ASP A 55 -1.81 5.76 -11.89
N ILE A 56 -0.98 4.74 -12.09
CA ILE A 56 0.16 4.77 -13.01
C ILE A 56 -0.32 4.82 -14.47
N GLY A 57 -1.48 4.23 -14.75
CA GLY A 57 -2.09 4.18 -16.07
C GLY A 57 -2.48 2.78 -16.53
N ASP A 58 -2.20 1.76 -15.72
CA ASP A 58 -2.52 0.35 -15.99
C ASP A 58 -3.41 -0.29 -14.90
N GLY A 59 -3.93 0.54 -13.99
CA GLY A 59 -4.70 0.08 -12.85
C GLY A 59 -3.85 -0.29 -11.63
N SER A 60 -2.52 -0.23 -11.74
CA SER A 60 -1.64 -0.25 -10.57
C SER A 60 -1.37 1.18 -10.10
N HIS A 61 -0.92 1.34 -8.86
CA HIS A 61 -0.84 2.64 -8.22
C HIS A 61 0.47 2.89 -7.51
N ILE A 62 0.78 4.17 -7.34
CA ILE A 62 1.74 4.68 -6.36
C ILE A 62 0.94 5.35 -5.24
N GLU A 63 1.26 5.01 -4.00
CA GLU A 63 0.70 5.64 -2.82
C GLU A 63 1.76 6.53 -2.18
N LEU A 64 1.51 7.83 -2.09
CA LEU A 64 2.45 8.79 -1.53
C LEU A 64 1.99 9.22 -0.14
N PHE A 65 2.88 9.08 0.84
CA PHE A 65 2.70 9.55 2.19
C PHE A 65 3.42 10.88 2.38
N ALA A 66 2.72 11.89 2.88
CA ALA A 66 3.35 13.16 3.24
C ALA A 66 4.42 12.96 4.32
N PRO A 67 5.45 13.82 4.38
CA PRO A 67 6.43 13.75 5.44
C PRO A 67 5.78 13.83 6.81
N PRO A 68 6.27 13.09 7.82
CA PRO A 68 5.76 13.22 9.17
C PRO A 68 6.05 14.64 9.70
N PRO A 69 5.20 15.17 10.60
CA PRO A 69 5.50 16.44 11.25
C PRO A 69 6.83 16.37 12.00
N GLU A 70 7.67 17.40 11.89
CA GLU A 70 9.01 17.45 12.53
C GLU A 70 8.94 17.37 14.06
N THR A 71 7.80 17.66 14.66
CA THR A 71 7.60 17.72 16.11
C THR A 71 7.22 16.39 16.75
N THR A 72 6.96 15.36 15.98
CA THR A 72 6.66 14.02 16.52
C THR A 72 7.95 13.22 16.69
N GLY A 73 8.77 13.62 17.64
CA GLY A 73 9.87 12.77 18.09
C GLY A 73 9.29 11.47 18.63
N GLY A 74 9.41 10.38 17.89
CA GLY A 74 9.15 9.05 18.38
C GLY A 74 7.80 8.42 18.07
N ASP A 75 7.02 8.93 17.14
CA ASP A 75 5.99 8.09 16.54
C ASP A 75 6.68 6.98 15.76
N ALA A 76 6.74 5.84 16.41
CA ALA A 76 7.13 4.62 15.74
C ALA A 76 6.27 4.51 14.48
N ALA A 77 6.90 4.30 13.35
CA ALA A 77 6.20 3.77 12.18
C ALA A 77 5.29 2.64 12.65
N ALA A 78 4.12 2.51 12.09
CA ALA A 78 3.26 1.37 12.41
C ALA A 78 4.12 0.09 12.34
N PRO A 79 3.95 -0.85 13.27
CA PRO A 79 4.81 -2.02 13.33
C PRO A 79 4.99 -2.65 11.96
N GLY A 80 6.23 -2.70 11.49
CA GLY A 80 6.59 -3.29 10.21
C GLY A 80 6.58 -2.35 9.00
N GLU A 81 6.42 -1.04 9.15
CA GLU A 81 6.42 -0.09 8.03
C GLU A 81 7.76 0.61 7.78
N ASP A 82 8.80 0.28 8.50
CA ASP A 82 10.12 0.91 8.34
C ASP A 82 10.97 0.18 7.30
N GLN A 83 10.69 0.46 6.04
CA GLN A 83 11.47 -0.04 4.90
C GLN A 83 12.17 1.10 4.13
N GLY A 84 12.61 2.13 4.85
CA GLY A 84 13.21 3.31 4.24
C GLY A 84 12.16 4.16 3.51
N ILE A 85 12.38 4.48 2.24
CA ILE A 85 11.44 5.28 1.44
C ILE A 85 10.26 4.46 0.90
N VAL A 86 10.42 3.16 0.71
CA VAL A 86 9.35 2.23 0.34
C VAL A 86 8.78 1.63 1.61
N LYS A 87 7.51 1.90 1.91
CA LYS A 87 6.89 1.46 3.16
C LYS A 87 6.40 0.01 3.11
N HIS A 88 5.78 -0.38 2.02
CA HIS A 88 5.30 -1.74 1.80
C HIS A 88 5.00 -1.98 0.31
N VAL A 89 4.80 -3.22 -0.04
CA VAL A 89 4.26 -3.62 -1.35
C VAL A 89 2.88 -4.18 -1.14
N ALA A 90 1.89 -3.68 -1.87
CA ALA A 90 0.53 -4.19 -1.80
C ALA A 90 0.22 -5.10 -2.98
N LEU A 91 -0.29 -6.28 -2.67
CA LEU A 91 -0.78 -7.26 -3.63
C LEU A 91 -2.30 -7.21 -3.67
N ALA A 92 -2.86 -6.98 -4.84
CA ALA A 92 -4.30 -7.03 -5.01
C ALA A 92 -4.82 -8.46 -4.85
N THR A 93 -5.97 -8.60 -4.23
CA THR A 93 -6.67 -9.88 -4.09
C THR A 93 -8.18 -9.66 -4.12
N THR A 94 -8.92 -10.69 -4.46
CA THR A 94 -10.40 -10.68 -4.35
C THR A 94 -10.89 -11.11 -2.97
N ASP A 95 -10.00 -11.59 -2.08
CA ASP A 95 -10.33 -12.01 -0.72
C ASP A 95 -9.10 -11.86 0.19
N ALA A 96 -8.98 -10.69 0.81
CA ALA A 96 -7.85 -10.37 1.68
C ALA A 96 -7.83 -11.24 2.95
N ARG A 97 -9.01 -11.59 3.48
CA ARG A 97 -9.12 -12.44 4.69
C ARG A 97 -8.62 -13.85 4.42
N ARG A 98 -9.01 -14.43 3.30
CA ARG A 98 -8.54 -15.76 2.87
C ARG A 98 -7.04 -15.73 2.55
N ALA A 99 -6.56 -14.69 1.88
CA ALA A 99 -5.16 -14.55 1.52
C ALA A 99 -4.25 -14.49 2.75
N ILE A 100 -4.63 -13.70 3.77
CA ILE A 100 -3.82 -13.59 4.99
C ILE A 100 -3.81 -14.91 5.79
N GLU A 101 -4.91 -15.63 5.84
CA GLU A 101 -4.94 -16.96 6.47
C GLU A 101 -4.05 -17.96 5.74
N HIS A 102 -3.96 -17.87 4.42
CA HIS A 102 -3.07 -18.71 3.63
C HIS A 102 -1.60 -18.49 4.03
N VAL A 103 -1.14 -17.25 4.11
CA VAL A 103 0.25 -16.97 4.51
C VAL A 103 0.50 -17.24 5.99
N ARG A 104 -0.48 -17.01 6.86
CA ARG A 104 -0.39 -17.39 8.27
C ARG A 104 -0.15 -18.90 8.44
N ARG A 105 -0.89 -19.74 7.72
CA ARG A 105 -0.71 -21.20 7.74
C ARG A 105 0.65 -21.64 7.19
N ALA A 106 1.23 -20.86 6.29
CA ALA A 106 2.57 -21.09 5.78
C ALA A 106 3.68 -20.65 6.75
N GLY A 107 3.33 -20.06 7.90
CA GLY A 107 4.26 -19.70 8.96
C GLY A 107 4.75 -18.25 8.93
N TYR A 108 4.16 -17.38 8.11
CA TYR A 108 4.52 -15.96 8.08
C TYR A 108 3.82 -15.19 9.20
N GLU A 109 4.52 -14.19 9.75
CA GLU A 109 4.00 -13.31 10.79
C GLU A 109 2.98 -12.34 10.21
N VAL A 110 1.74 -12.39 10.68
CA VAL A 110 0.72 -11.39 10.38
C VAL A 110 0.97 -10.17 11.28
N THR A 111 1.26 -9.02 10.68
CA THR A 111 1.59 -7.80 11.41
C THR A 111 0.38 -6.90 11.63
N ILE A 112 -0.60 -6.95 10.72
CA ILE A 112 -1.88 -6.26 10.86
C ILE A 112 -2.99 -7.24 10.44
N GLU A 113 -3.89 -7.51 11.38
CA GLU A 113 -5.05 -8.38 11.12
C GLU A 113 -6.01 -7.75 10.09
N PRO A 114 -6.80 -8.57 9.38
CA PRO A 114 -7.74 -8.03 8.40
C PRO A 114 -8.67 -6.96 8.98
N GLY A 115 -8.70 -5.82 8.33
CA GLY A 115 -9.57 -4.70 8.66
C GLY A 115 -10.30 -4.17 7.44
N ASP A 116 -11.45 -3.57 7.69
CA ASP A 116 -12.22 -2.87 6.68
C ASP A 116 -12.07 -1.36 6.88
N ALA A 117 -11.93 -0.63 5.79
CA ALA A 117 -11.81 0.83 5.82
C ALA A 117 -12.51 1.45 4.61
N ASP A 118 -12.77 2.74 4.70
CA ASP A 118 -13.10 3.57 3.55
C ASP A 118 -11.95 4.56 3.32
N LEU A 119 -11.30 4.43 2.18
CA LEU A 119 -10.16 5.27 1.80
C LEU A 119 -10.60 6.31 0.78
N GLY A 120 -11.15 7.42 1.26
CA GLY A 120 -11.59 8.51 0.40
C GLY A 120 -12.75 8.13 -0.54
N GLY A 121 -13.71 7.36 -0.06
CA GLY A 121 -14.86 6.86 -0.84
C GLY A 121 -14.60 5.51 -1.51
N MET A 122 -13.46 4.88 -1.25
CA MET A 122 -13.09 3.56 -1.75
C MET A 122 -13.16 2.54 -0.61
N PRO A 123 -14.21 1.73 -0.53
CA PRO A 123 -14.31 0.68 0.49
C PRO A 123 -13.31 -0.44 0.20
N VAL A 124 -12.51 -0.79 1.19
CA VAL A 124 -11.44 -1.78 1.06
C VAL A 124 -11.40 -2.74 2.24
N THR A 125 -10.78 -3.89 2.03
CA THR A 125 -10.29 -4.78 3.09
C THR A 125 -8.78 -4.94 2.91
N TYR A 126 -8.04 -4.80 3.99
CA TYR A 126 -6.57 -4.91 4.00
C TYR A 126 -6.10 -5.86 5.08
N ALA A 127 -4.90 -6.41 4.91
CA ALA A 127 -4.17 -7.16 5.93
C ALA A 127 -2.68 -7.11 5.60
N PHE A 128 -1.82 -7.18 6.62
CA PHE A 128 -0.36 -7.09 6.43
C PHE A 128 0.35 -8.28 7.04
N PHE A 129 1.42 -8.69 6.39
CA PHE A 129 2.33 -9.70 6.91
C PHE A 129 3.78 -9.35 6.61
N LYS A 130 4.70 -10.00 7.31
CA LYS A 130 6.12 -9.81 7.13
C LYS A 130 6.71 -10.95 6.30
N GLY A 131 7.46 -10.61 5.28
CA GLY A 131 8.23 -11.57 4.50
C GLY A 131 9.55 -11.97 5.17
N PRO A 132 10.28 -12.92 4.58
CA PRO A 132 11.46 -13.53 5.22
C PRO A 132 12.66 -12.57 5.37
N ASN A 133 12.69 -11.47 4.63
CA ASN A 133 13.73 -10.45 4.73
C ASN A 133 13.31 -9.24 5.58
N GLY A 134 12.16 -9.29 6.23
CA GLY A 134 11.58 -8.20 6.99
C GLY A 134 10.71 -7.24 6.17
N GLU A 135 10.55 -7.50 4.87
CA GLU A 135 9.69 -6.72 3.99
C GLU A 135 8.22 -6.84 4.43
N ILE A 136 7.53 -5.71 4.38
CA ILE A 136 6.11 -5.65 4.69
C ILE A 136 5.30 -5.76 3.41
N ILE A 137 4.37 -6.71 3.41
CA ILE A 137 3.49 -7.00 2.29
C ILE A 137 2.05 -6.85 2.75
N GLU A 138 1.28 -6.12 1.95
CA GLU A 138 -0.14 -5.92 2.17
C GLU A 138 -0.96 -6.75 1.20
N PHE A 139 -2.02 -7.38 1.65
CA PHE A 139 -3.11 -7.80 0.78
C PHE A 139 -4.18 -6.71 0.76
N PHE A 140 -4.54 -6.28 -0.43
CA PHE A 140 -5.45 -5.16 -0.64
C PHE A 140 -6.61 -5.59 -1.53
N GLN A 141 -7.81 -5.46 -1.01
CA GLN A 141 -9.05 -5.86 -1.68
C GLN A 141 -9.97 -4.65 -1.83
N ASN A 142 -10.31 -4.30 -3.06
CA ASN A 142 -11.42 -3.37 -3.32
C ASN A 142 -12.75 -4.10 -3.10
N ARG A 143 -13.69 -3.44 -2.41
CA ARG A 143 -15.02 -4.00 -2.14
C ARG A 143 -16.10 -3.33 -2.96
#